data_2bea8d1fbd581570937a73c6035629cb
#
_entry.id   2bea8d1fbd581570937a73c6035629cb
#
_cell.length_a   1.000
_cell.length_b   1.000
_cell.length_c   1.000
_cell.angle_alpha   90.00
_cell.angle_beta   90.00
_cell.angle_gamma   90.00
#
_symmetry.space_group_name_H-M   'P 1'
#
loop_
_entity.id
_entity.type
_entity.pdbx_description
1 polymer ?
#
loop_
_entity_poly.entity_id
_entity_poly.type
_entity_poly.pdbx_seq_one_letter_code
_entity_poly.pdbx_strand_id
1 'polypeptide(L)'
;MKKTILSIATLAMLVSCGTKEAETSNTNVVIEQTNQTMTLNIGDFQWTREPESCVKKGDTIEVVTKPHTDLWQRTYYHFQNDTAPVLQMKTREKFFSFIVKTDFAESHHRFDQCGVVMYLDSENWLKGSIEYENEEFQHLGSVATNHGYSDWATTAIPADVKSMWYRLSRREDDFCIECSTDGEAWSQMRVCHMYEAQDEISFGIYACSPEDSSFKAVFANMQLTECAWKAHDGQQPDEE
;
A
#
# COMPACT_ATOMS: atom_id res chain seq x y z
N MET A 1 43.02 55.98 28.14
CA MET A 1 42.66 56.78 29.37
C MET A 1 41.60 55.96 30.08
N LYS A 2 42.00 55.21 31.04
CA LYS A 2 41.76 55.28 32.49
C LYS A 2 40.39 55.85 32.87
N LYS A 3 39.55 55.07 33.50
CA LYS A 3 39.24 55.18 34.92
C LYS A 3 38.33 53.99 35.39
N THR A 4 38.90 53.34 36.39
CA THR A 4 38.36 52.43 37.38
C THR A 4 37.60 53.22 38.47
N ILE A 5 36.57 52.62 39.10
CA ILE A 5 36.14 52.78 40.51
C ILE A 5 35.08 51.74 40.74
N LEU A 6 35.17 50.67 41.43
CA LEU A 6 35.39 50.31 42.86
C LEU A 6 34.18 50.55 43.77
N SER A 7 33.60 49.42 44.24
CA SER A 7 33.10 49.05 45.56
C SER A 7 31.88 49.77 46.17
N ILE A 8 30.94 49.02 46.70
CA ILE A 8 30.84 48.71 48.15
C ILE A 8 29.74 47.64 48.34
N ALA A 9 30.10 46.67 49.18
CA ALA A 9 29.19 45.61 49.66
C ALA A 9 28.26 46.17 50.77
N THR A 10 27.01 45.59 50.80
CA THR A 10 26.27 45.58 52.08
C THR A 10 25.57 44.22 52.21
N LEU A 11 25.98 43.57 53.29
CA LEU A 11 25.45 42.29 53.79
C LEU A 11 24.17 42.55 54.57
N ALA A 12 23.10 41.85 54.18
CA ALA A 12 21.94 41.70 55.09
C ALA A 12 21.46 40.24 55.03
N MET A 13 21.74 39.53 56.10
CA MET A 13 21.07 38.23 56.37
C MET A 13 19.61 38.49 56.77
N LEU A 14 18.72 37.75 56.20
CA LEU A 14 17.47 37.33 56.82
C LEU A 14 17.12 35.90 56.45
N VAL A 15 16.88 35.14 57.46
CA VAL A 15 16.53 33.75 57.58
C VAL A 15 15.10 33.55 57.08
N SER A 16 14.86 32.40 56.45
CA SER A 16 13.72 31.50 56.67
C SER A 16 12.89 31.07 55.48
N CYS A 17 12.67 29.83 55.57
CA CYS A 17 11.60 28.98 55.06
C CYS A 17 11.73 28.42 53.63
N GLY A 18 11.98 27.15 53.65
CA GLY A 18 12.09 26.30 52.49
C GLY A 18 10.79 26.14 51.74
N THR A 19 10.90 26.26 50.47
CA THR A 19 10.05 25.54 49.53
C THR A 19 10.96 24.83 48.55
N LYS A 20 10.84 23.50 48.52
CA LYS A 20 11.50 22.67 47.53
C LYS A 20 10.97 23.08 46.17
N GLU A 21 11.78 23.72 45.35
CA GLU A 21 11.55 23.78 43.93
C GLU A 21 11.80 22.38 43.36
N ALA A 22 10.77 21.82 42.74
CA ALA A 22 10.87 20.59 41.96
C ALA A 22 11.70 20.92 40.71
N GLU A 23 12.87 20.32 40.60
CA GLU A 23 13.60 20.24 39.35
C GLU A 23 12.72 19.47 38.34
N THR A 24 12.10 20.17 37.40
CA THR A 24 11.56 19.57 36.19
C THR A 24 12.72 19.10 35.33
N SER A 25 13.11 17.84 35.48
CA SER A 25 13.95 17.17 34.51
C SER A 25 13.20 17.09 33.21
N ASN A 26 13.58 17.91 32.24
CA ASN A 26 13.18 17.75 30.84
C ASN A 26 13.87 16.48 30.32
N THR A 27 13.28 15.33 30.60
CA THR A 27 13.56 14.10 29.84
C THR A 27 12.90 14.27 28.47
N ASN A 28 13.71 14.62 27.47
CA ASN A 28 13.36 14.40 26.08
C ASN A 28 13.11 12.91 25.92
N VAL A 29 11.84 12.51 25.98
CA VAL A 29 11.41 11.18 25.54
C VAL A 29 11.58 11.20 24.04
N VAL A 30 12.71 10.65 23.57
CA VAL A 30 12.85 10.25 22.17
C VAL A 30 11.85 9.11 22.02
N ILE A 31 10.69 9.40 21.42
CA ILE A 31 9.78 8.37 20.97
C ILE A 31 10.53 7.67 19.83
N GLU A 32 11.16 6.53 20.12
CA GLU A 32 11.55 5.59 19.07
C GLU A 32 10.25 5.21 18.37
N GLN A 33 10.08 5.70 17.15
CA GLN A 33 9.04 5.22 16.23
C GLN A 33 9.37 3.74 15.96
N THR A 34 8.76 2.87 16.72
CA THR A 34 8.77 1.44 16.41
C THR A 34 7.91 1.25 15.19
N ASN A 35 8.52 0.92 14.06
CA ASN A 35 7.82 0.45 12.85
C ASN A 35 6.88 -0.70 13.25
N GLN A 36 5.63 -0.38 13.53
CA GLN A 36 4.63 -1.39 13.89
C GLN A 36 4.10 -2.01 12.61
N THR A 37 4.65 -3.17 12.26
CA THR A 37 4.05 -4.02 11.23
C THR A 37 2.94 -4.85 11.89
N MET A 38 1.70 -4.69 11.42
CA MET A 38 0.57 -5.51 11.85
C MET A 38 0.32 -6.63 10.83
N THR A 39 0.32 -7.88 11.30
CA THR A 39 -0.17 -8.99 10.47
C THR A 39 -1.69 -8.89 10.39
N LEU A 40 -2.22 -8.80 9.17
CA LEU A 40 -3.65 -8.66 8.94
C LEU A 40 -4.38 -9.98 9.13
N ASN A 41 -5.51 -9.93 9.83
CA ASN A 41 -6.39 -11.08 9.91
C ASN A 41 -7.24 -11.17 8.62
N ILE A 42 -7.11 -12.27 7.90
CA ILE A 42 -7.90 -12.52 6.68
C ILE A 42 -9.42 -12.47 6.97
N GLY A 43 -9.84 -12.71 8.21
CA GLY A 43 -11.24 -12.60 8.63
C GLY A 43 -11.83 -11.19 8.53
N ASP A 44 -11.00 -10.16 8.51
CA ASP A 44 -11.43 -8.76 8.41
C ASP A 44 -11.71 -8.34 6.95
N PHE A 45 -11.31 -9.17 5.98
CA PHE A 45 -11.54 -8.94 4.57
C PHE A 45 -12.88 -9.49 4.11
N GLN A 46 -13.52 -8.79 3.18
CA GLN A 46 -14.79 -9.15 2.57
C GLN A 46 -14.67 -9.20 1.06
N TRP A 47 -15.37 -10.15 0.44
CA TRP A 47 -15.48 -10.23 -1.00
C TRP A 47 -16.48 -9.19 -1.52
N THR A 48 -16.07 -8.39 -2.50
CA THR A 48 -16.99 -7.59 -3.32
C THR A 48 -17.71 -8.50 -4.32
N ARG A 49 -16.96 -9.44 -4.90
CA ARG A 49 -17.44 -10.52 -5.76
C ARG A 49 -16.62 -11.76 -5.45
N GLU A 50 -17.28 -12.88 -5.27
CA GLU A 50 -16.62 -14.14 -4.92
C GLU A 50 -15.97 -14.80 -6.14
N PRO A 51 -14.78 -15.42 -5.96
CA PRO A 51 -14.11 -16.24 -6.98
C PRO A 51 -14.87 -17.57 -7.22
N GLU A 52 -14.36 -18.42 -8.10
CA GLU A 52 -14.86 -19.78 -8.26
C GLU A 52 -14.72 -20.57 -6.96
N SER A 53 -13.55 -20.48 -6.33
CA SER A 53 -13.34 -21.00 -4.98
C SER A 53 -12.27 -20.21 -4.24
N CYS A 54 -12.34 -20.25 -2.90
CA CYS A 54 -11.35 -19.64 -2.02
C CYS A 54 -11.08 -20.58 -0.85
N VAL A 55 -9.80 -20.86 -0.60
CA VAL A 55 -9.36 -21.69 0.52
C VAL A 55 -8.37 -20.90 1.37
N LYS A 56 -8.68 -20.77 2.67
CA LYS A 56 -7.78 -20.13 3.65
C LYS A 56 -6.98 -21.19 4.37
N LYS A 57 -5.65 -21.04 4.39
CA LYS A 57 -4.70 -21.96 5.07
C LYS A 57 -3.71 -21.13 5.90
N GLY A 58 -4.02 -20.93 7.18
CA GLY A 58 -3.21 -20.05 8.03
C GLY A 58 -3.25 -18.61 7.53
N ASP A 59 -2.08 -18.06 7.19
CA ASP A 59 -1.88 -16.71 6.63
C ASP A 59 -1.95 -16.66 5.09
N THR A 60 -2.26 -17.79 4.46
CA THR A 60 -2.30 -17.94 3.01
C THR A 60 -3.74 -18.04 2.51
N ILE A 61 -4.03 -17.39 1.38
CA ILE A 61 -5.30 -17.50 0.65
C ILE A 61 -5.02 -18.07 -0.73
N GLU A 62 -5.65 -19.19 -1.07
CA GLU A 62 -5.72 -19.73 -2.42
C GLU A 62 -7.03 -19.27 -3.07
N VAL A 63 -6.96 -18.68 -4.25
CA VAL A 63 -8.09 -18.16 -5.00
C VAL A 63 -8.10 -18.79 -6.38
N VAL A 64 -9.20 -19.45 -6.77
CA VAL A 64 -9.41 -19.93 -8.14
C VAL A 64 -10.28 -18.92 -8.86
N THR A 65 -9.79 -18.42 -10.00
CA THR A 65 -10.48 -17.40 -10.80
C THR A 65 -11.66 -17.98 -11.57
N LYS A 66 -12.58 -17.12 -11.99
CA LYS A 66 -13.65 -17.43 -12.94
C LYS A 66 -13.28 -16.95 -14.33
N PRO A 67 -13.64 -17.69 -15.41
CA PRO A 67 -13.48 -17.19 -16.77
C PRO A 67 -14.31 -15.92 -17.00
N HIS A 68 -13.87 -15.11 -17.95
CA HIS A 68 -14.52 -13.87 -18.39
C HIS A 68 -14.67 -12.80 -17.30
N THR A 69 -13.77 -12.82 -16.31
CA THR A 69 -13.71 -11.80 -15.25
C THR A 69 -12.57 -10.83 -15.47
N ASP A 70 -12.81 -9.53 -15.25
CA ASP A 70 -11.79 -8.48 -15.45
C ASP A 70 -12.14 -7.21 -14.64
N LEU A 71 -11.17 -6.28 -14.58
CA LEU A 71 -11.34 -4.88 -14.23
C LEU A 71 -10.78 -4.01 -15.34
N TRP A 72 -11.67 -3.48 -16.18
CA TRP A 72 -11.33 -2.54 -17.23
C TRP A 72 -12.48 -1.58 -17.50
N GLN A 73 -12.16 -0.30 -17.73
CA GLN A 73 -13.15 0.73 -18.05
C GLN A 73 -12.75 1.52 -19.31
N ARG A 74 -13.55 1.36 -20.34
CA ARG A 74 -13.70 2.15 -21.58
C ARG A 74 -12.43 2.36 -22.41
N THR A 75 -11.38 2.95 -21.85
CA THR A 75 -10.22 3.50 -22.57
C THR A 75 -9.82 2.66 -23.77
N TYR A 76 -9.82 3.27 -24.96
CA TYR A 76 -9.45 2.74 -26.26
C TYR A 76 -10.33 1.56 -26.78
N TYR A 77 -10.49 0.52 -25.97
CA TYR A 77 -11.19 -0.71 -26.39
C TYR A 77 -12.72 -0.60 -26.32
N HIS A 78 -13.25 0.45 -25.67
CA HIS A 78 -14.68 0.75 -25.56
C HIS A 78 -15.53 -0.31 -24.83
N PHE A 79 -14.93 -1.36 -24.28
CA PHE A 79 -15.64 -2.29 -23.42
C PHE A 79 -15.47 -1.92 -21.94
N GLN A 80 -16.34 -2.50 -21.12
CA GLN A 80 -16.34 -2.37 -19.69
C GLN A 80 -16.46 -3.75 -19.08
N ASN A 81 -15.64 -4.05 -18.11
CA ASN A 81 -15.75 -5.27 -17.32
C ASN A 81 -15.39 -4.93 -15.87
N ASP A 82 -16.30 -5.17 -14.95
CA ASP A 82 -16.15 -4.96 -13.52
C ASP A 82 -16.62 -6.22 -12.78
N THR A 83 -16.04 -7.36 -13.14
CA THR A 83 -16.47 -8.67 -12.60
C THR A 83 -15.36 -9.42 -11.85
N ALA A 84 -14.13 -8.91 -11.83
CA ALA A 84 -13.05 -9.58 -11.12
C ALA A 84 -13.37 -9.75 -9.63
N PRO A 85 -13.11 -10.93 -9.06
CA PRO A 85 -13.15 -11.12 -7.62
C PRO A 85 -12.17 -10.20 -6.89
N VAL A 86 -12.68 -9.46 -5.90
CA VAL A 86 -11.90 -8.52 -5.08
C VAL A 86 -12.16 -8.86 -3.62
N LEU A 87 -11.10 -9.22 -2.89
CA LEU A 87 -11.12 -9.42 -1.44
C LEU A 87 -10.46 -8.23 -0.78
N GLN A 88 -11.20 -7.46 0.01
CA GLN A 88 -10.74 -6.18 0.51
C GLN A 88 -11.24 -5.85 1.90
N MET A 89 -10.53 -4.97 2.59
CA MET A 89 -10.94 -4.35 3.83
C MET A 89 -11.02 -2.83 3.70
N LYS A 90 -11.80 -2.19 4.57
CA LYS A 90 -11.95 -0.74 4.62
C LYS A 90 -10.98 -0.11 5.60
N THR A 91 -10.55 1.12 5.29
CA THR A 91 -9.74 1.93 6.20
C THR A 91 -10.01 3.41 6.02
N ARG A 92 -9.80 4.19 7.09
CA ARG A 92 -9.74 5.65 7.07
C ARG A 92 -8.33 6.18 7.26
N GLU A 93 -7.35 5.27 7.42
CA GLU A 93 -5.94 5.67 7.53
C GLU A 93 -5.49 6.36 6.25
N LYS A 94 -4.91 7.55 6.40
CA LYS A 94 -4.43 8.38 5.29
C LYS A 94 -3.00 8.06 4.89
N PHE A 95 -2.24 7.44 5.79
CA PHE A 95 -0.82 7.13 5.60
C PHE A 95 -0.54 5.68 6.00
N PHE A 96 -0.49 4.79 5.03
CA PHE A 96 -0.17 3.39 5.28
C PHE A 96 0.45 2.73 4.05
N SER A 97 1.02 1.54 4.25
CA SER A 97 1.40 0.61 3.18
C SER A 97 0.80 -0.77 3.43
N PHE A 98 0.13 -1.31 2.41
CA PHE A 98 -0.33 -2.69 2.37
C PHE A 98 0.64 -3.52 1.54
N ILE A 99 1.16 -4.60 2.12
CA ILE A 99 2.14 -5.50 1.50
C ILE A 99 1.53 -6.89 1.36
N VAL A 100 1.76 -7.54 0.22
CA VAL A 100 1.35 -8.92 -0.02
C VAL A 100 2.31 -9.61 -0.99
N LYS A 101 2.59 -10.89 -0.76
CA LYS A 101 3.23 -11.78 -1.73
C LYS A 101 2.16 -12.50 -2.53
N THR A 102 2.28 -12.49 -3.86
CA THR A 102 1.45 -13.29 -4.76
C THR A 102 2.28 -14.39 -5.40
N ASP A 103 1.70 -15.59 -5.54
CA ASP A 103 2.21 -16.67 -6.36
C ASP A 103 1.19 -16.95 -7.48
N PHE A 104 1.67 -16.97 -8.72
CA PHE A 104 0.89 -17.12 -9.93
C PHE A 104 1.48 -18.20 -10.84
N ALA A 105 2.14 -19.20 -10.26
CA ALA A 105 2.78 -20.28 -11.02
C ALA A 105 1.81 -21.03 -11.93
N GLU A 106 0.52 -21.02 -11.61
CA GLU A 106 -0.53 -21.68 -12.39
C GLU A 106 -1.17 -20.79 -13.47
N SER A 107 -0.79 -19.50 -13.59
CA SER A 107 -1.24 -18.67 -14.72
C SER A 107 -0.68 -19.21 -16.03
N HIS A 108 -1.54 -19.39 -17.03
CA HIS A 108 -1.19 -20.10 -18.25
C HIS A 108 -1.94 -19.61 -19.49
N HIS A 109 -2.92 -18.75 -19.31
CA HIS A 109 -3.71 -18.20 -20.41
C HIS A 109 -3.54 -16.68 -20.46
N ARG A 110 -3.62 -16.14 -21.66
CA ARG A 110 -3.49 -14.71 -21.88
C ARG A 110 -4.41 -13.92 -20.96
N PHE A 111 -3.87 -12.88 -20.34
CA PHE A 111 -4.53 -12.01 -19.37
C PHE A 111 -4.87 -12.62 -18.00
N ASP A 112 -4.53 -13.89 -17.73
CA ASP A 112 -4.59 -14.38 -16.34
C ASP A 112 -3.79 -13.45 -15.43
N GLN A 113 -4.39 -12.89 -14.39
CA GLN A 113 -3.78 -11.83 -13.59
C GLN A 113 -4.16 -11.90 -12.11
N CYS A 114 -3.24 -11.50 -11.25
CA CYS A 114 -3.48 -11.33 -9.83
C CYS A 114 -2.52 -10.32 -9.20
N GLY A 115 -2.96 -9.66 -8.14
CA GLY A 115 -2.14 -8.66 -7.46
C GLY A 115 -2.89 -7.88 -6.40
N VAL A 116 -2.47 -6.63 -6.19
CA VAL A 116 -3.07 -5.68 -5.24
C VAL A 116 -4.12 -4.81 -5.92
N VAL A 117 -5.06 -4.35 -5.11
CA VAL A 117 -6.13 -3.46 -5.58
C VAL A 117 -6.53 -2.48 -4.46
N MET A 118 -6.83 -1.25 -4.85
CA MET A 118 -7.70 -0.33 -4.15
C MET A 118 -8.96 -0.18 -4.99
N TYR A 119 -10.13 -0.47 -4.43
CA TYR A 119 -11.37 -0.51 -5.17
C TYR A 119 -12.47 0.23 -4.40
N LEU A 120 -12.95 1.32 -4.94
CA LEU A 120 -14.06 2.09 -4.38
C LEU A 120 -15.38 1.66 -5.02
N ASP A 121 -15.45 1.72 -6.33
CA ASP A 121 -16.60 1.34 -7.17
C ASP A 121 -16.12 0.97 -8.59
N SER A 122 -17.07 0.68 -9.49
CA SER A 122 -16.77 0.25 -10.87
C SER A 122 -16.04 1.32 -11.71
N GLU A 123 -16.08 2.56 -11.32
CA GLU A 123 -15.48 3.68 -12.07
C GLU A 123 -14.22 4.28 -11.41
N ASN A 124 -13.90 3.85 -10.17
CA ASN A 124 -12.80 4.40 -9.38
C ASN A 124 -12.05 3.27 -8.65
N TRP A 125 -10.92 2.86 -9.20
CA TRP A 125 -10.07 1.81 -8.64
C TRP A 125 -8.65 1.87 -9.18
N LEU A 126 -7.73 1.27 -8.44
CA LEU A 126 -6.32 1.15 -8.77
C LEU A 126 -5.89 -0.29 -8.58
N LYS A 127 -5.22 -0.91 -9.55
CA LYS A 127 -4.64 -2.25 -9.43
C LYS A 127 -3.19 -2.29 -9.87
N GLY A 128 -2.42 -3.21 -9.27
CA GLY A 128 -1.07 -3.59 -9.69
C GLY A 128 -0.92 -5.10 -9.67
N SER A 129 -0.42 -5.69 -10.77
CA SER A 129 -0.42 -7.13 -10.97
C SER A 129 0.58 -7.60 -12.01
N ILE A 130 0.78 -8.92 -12.04
CA ILE A 130 1.21 -9.57 -13.28
C ILE A 130 -0.02 -9.78 -14.17
N GLU A 131 0.24 -9.93 -15.46
CA GLU A 131 -0.72 -10.32 -16.47
C GLU A 131 -0.01 -11.23 -17.46
N TYR A 132 -0.39 -12.50 -17.49
CA TYR A 132 0.24 -13.49 -18.36
C TYR A 132 -0.03 -13.18 -19.83
N GLU A 133 0.98 -13.22 -20.68
CA GLU A 133 0.84 -13.03 -22.12
C GLU A 133 1.11 -14.32 -22.88
N ASN A 134 2.27 -14.96 -22.67
CA ASN A 134 2.68 -16.19 -23.32
C ASN A 134 3.83 -16.88 -22.57
N GLU A 135 4.40 -17.93 -23.13
CA GLU A 135 5.49 -18.70 -22.50
C GLU A 135 6.83 -17.94 -22.43
N GLU A 136 7.00 -16.83 -23.17
CA GLU A 136 8.24 -16.05 -23.20
C GLU A 136 8.20 -14.91 -22.19
N PHE A 137 7.07 -14.21 -22.12
CA PHE A 137 6.92 -13.04 -21.23
C PHE A 137 5.51 -12.88 -20.67
N GLN A 138 5.44 -12.05 -19.67
CA GLN A 138 4.21 -11.56 -19.05
C GLN A 138 4.37 -10.07 -18.73
N HIS A 139 3.27 -9.39 -18.54
CA HIS A 139 3.28 -7.98 -18.17
C HIS A 139 3.29 -7.84 -16.64
N LEU A 140 4.21 -7.02 -16.13
CA LEU A 140 4.13 -6.45 -14.81
C LEU A 140 3.52 -5.06 -14.99
N GLY A 141 2.29 -4.87 -14.54
CA GLY A 141 1.53 -3.69 -14.89
C GLY A 141 0.72 -3.10 -13.76
N SER A 142 0.20 -1.91 -14.02
CA SER A 142 -0.73 -1.23 -13.14
C SER A 142 -1.78 -0.48 -13.96
N VAL A 143 -2.99 -0.41 -13.42
CA VAL A 143 -4.09 0.36 -14.02
C VAL A 143 -4.67 1.29 -12.96
N ALA A 144 -4.76 2.57 -13.27
CA ALA A 144 -5.52 3.53 -12.50
C ALA A 144 -6.79 3.89 -13.27
N THR A 145 -7.95 3.70 -12.66
CA THR A 145 -9.24 4.08 -13.22
C THR A 145 -9.85 5.19 -12.40
N ASN A 146 -10.01 6.34 -13.01
CA ASN A 146 -10.69 7.50 -12.46
C ASN A 146 -11.86 7.87 -13.36
N HIS A 147 -13.04 8.07 -12.76
CA HIS A 147 -14.26 8.48 -13.44
C HIS A 147 -14.55 7.60 -14.68
N GLY A 148 -14.28 6.29 -14.55
CA GLY A 148 -14.60 5.31 -15.57
C GLY A 148 -13.67 5.26 -16.78
N TYR A 149 -12.46 5.77 -16.68
CA TYR A 149 -11.43 5.63 -17.70
C TYR A 149 -10.15 5.01 -17.13
N SER A 150 -9.74 3.90 -17.69
CA SER A 150 -8.55 3.15 -17.30
C SER A 150 -7.29 3.70 -17.95
N ASP A 151 -6.26 3.92 -17.16
CA ASP A 151 -4.90 4.29 -17.58
C ASP A 151 -3.96 3.12 -17.23
N TRP A 152 -3.44 2.45 -18.25
CA TRP A 152 -2.64 1.23 -18.12
C TRP A 152 -1.17 1.46 -18.47
N ALA A 153 -0.26 1.02 -17.61
CA ALA A 153 1.18 1.02 -17.86
C ALA A 153 1.75 -0.37 -17.55
N THR A 154 2.66 -0.86 -18.39
CA THR A 154 3.28 -2.17 -18.26
C THR A 154 4.77 -2.18 -18.51
N THR A 155 5.44 -3.18 -17.95
CA THR A 155 6.80 -3.59 -18.28
C THR A 155 6.79 -5.10 -18.55
N ALA A 156 7.40 -5.54 -19.63
CA ALA A 156 7.56 -6.97 -19.90
C ALA A 156 8.58 -7.57 -18.93
N ILE A 157 8.22 -8.68 -18.31
CA ILE A 157 9.08 -9.51 -17.47
C ILE A 157 9.08 -10.95 -17.98
N PRO A 158 10.13 -11.76 -17.72
CA PRO A 158 10.16 -13.16 -18.14
C PRO A 158 8.97 -13.96 -17.57
N ALA A 159 8.44 -14.88 -18.36
CA ALA A 159 7.31 -15.73 -17.95
C ALA A 159 7.69 -16.78 -16.89
N ASP A 160 8.99 -17.00 -16.63
CA ASP A 160 9.49 -17.88 -15.56
C ASP A 160 9.49 -17.23 -14.17
N VAL A 161 9.24 -15.92 -14.07
CA VAL A 161 8.90 -15.28 -12.79
C VAL A 161 7.53 -15.79 -12.36
N LYS A 162 7.45 -16.45 -11.20
CA LYS A 162 6.21 -17.10 -10.72
C LYS A 162 5.65 -16.55 -9.42
N SER A 163 6.34 -15.59 -8.82
CA SER A 163 5.86 -14.87 -7.65
C SER A 163 6.33 -13.43 -7.64
N MET A 164 5.54 -12.56 -7.02
CA MET A 164 5.86 -11.14 -6.88
C MET A 164 5.32 -10.63 -5.55
N TRP A 165 6.09 -9.77 -4.91
CA TRP A 165 5.60 -8.96 -3.80
C TRP A 165 5.07 -7.64 -4.35
N TYR A 166 3.96 -7.18 -3.81
CA TYR A 166 3.40 -5.87 -4.08
C TYR A 166 3.30 -5.07 -2.80
N ARG A 167 3.53 -3.76 -2.92
CA ARG A 167 3.28 -2.79 -1.87
C ARG A 167 2.42 -1.67 -2.44
N LEU A 168 1.23 -1.50 -1.87
CA LEU A 168 0.31 -0.41 -2.16
C LEU A 168 0.39 0.58 -1.00
N SER A 169 0.91 1.77 -1.24
CA SER A 169 1.04 2.84 -0.26
C SER A 169 0.04 3.95 -0.55
N ARG A 170 -0.54 4.50 0.52
CA ARG A 170 -1.43 5.67 0.48
C ARG A 170 -0.79 6.85 1.20
N ARG A 171 -0.90 8.04 0.59
CA ARG A 171 -0.68 9.35 1.19
C ARG A 171 -1.83 10.26 0.79
N GLU A 172 -2.73 10.56 1.72
CA GLU A 172 -3.97 11.30 1.44
C GLU A 172 -4.80 10.62 0.33
N ASP A 173 -4.92 11.28 -0.82
CA ASP A 173 -5.63 10.80 -2.00
C ASP A 173 -4.67 10.31 -3.11
N ASP A 174 -3.36 10.24 -2.79
CA ASP A 174 -2.30 9.79 -3.68
C ASP A 174 -1.85 8.37 -3.32
N PHE A 175 -1.47 7.61 -4.34
CA PHE A 175 -1.10 6.22 -4.20
C PHE A 175 0.20 5.91 -4.94
N CYS A 176 1.00 5.04 -4.33
CA CYS A 176 2.16 4.42 -4.95
C CYS A 176 1.99 2.91 -4.96
N ILE A 177 2.22 2.27 -6.11
CA ILE A 177 2.39 0.82 -6.22
C ILE A 177 3.84 0.54 -6.50
N GLU A 178 4.39 -0.39 -5.74
CA GLU A 178 5.74 -0.92 -5.90
C GLU A 178 5.72 -2.43 -5.97
N CYS A 179 6.71 -3.01 -6.61
CA CYS A 179 6.93 -4.45 -6.70
C CYS A 179 8.31 -4.85 -6.21
N SER A 180 8.44 -6.11 -5.84
CA SER A 180 9.72 -6.70 -5.43
C SER A 180 9.71 -8.22 -5.69
N THR A 181 10.84 -8.78 -6.10
CA THR A 181 11.00 -10.22 -6.28
C THR A 181 11.38 -10.95 -4.98
N ASP A 182 11.95 -10.22 -4.01
CA ASP A 182 12.48 -10.75 -2.75
C ASP A 182 11.76 -10.23 -1.48
N GLY A 183 10.93 -9.16 -1.63
CA GLY A 183 10.29 -8.47 -0.51
C GLY A 183 11.18 -7.46 0.21
N GLU A 184 12.41 -7.27 -0.24
CA GLU A 184 13.41 -6.38 0.36
C GLU A 184 13.73 -5.17 -0.54
N ALA A 185 14.07 -5.42 -1.81
CA ALA A 185 14.36 -4.38 -2.80
C ALA A 185 13.10 -4.03 -3.60
N TRP A 186 12.63 -2.79 -3.47
CA TRP A 186 11.39 -2.32 -4.06
C TRP A 186 11.61 -1.41 -5.27
N SER A 187 10.81 -1.61 -6.30
CA SER A 187 10.79 -0.81 -7.52
C SER A 187 9.41 -0.20 -7.73
N GLN A 188 9.37 1.10 -8.00
CA GLN A 188 8.12 1.81 -8.26
C GLN A 188 7.51 1.36 -9.59
N MET A 189 6.25 0.99 -9.57
CA MET A 189 5.43 0.70 -10.75
C MET A 189 4.59 1.91 -11.17
N ARG A 190 3.98 2.59 -10.21
CA ARG A 190 3.08 3.72 -10.47
C ARG A 190 3.00 4.66 -9.27
N VAL A 191 2.87 5.95 -9.55
CA VAL A 191 2.32 6.95 -8.65
C VAL A 191 1.11 7.58 -9.34
N CYS A 192 -0.01 7.72 -8.64
CA CYS A 192 -1.22 8.32 -9.21
C CYS A 192 -2.08 8.96 -8.12
N HIS A 193 -2.90 9.92 -8.56
CA HIS A 193 -3.97 10.51 -7.75
C HIS A 193 -5.29 9.79 -8.01
N MET A 194 -6.10 9.62 -6.94
CA MET A 194 -7.42 9.01 -7.02
C MET A 194 -8.48 9.99 -6.47
N TYR A 195 -9.18 10.67 -7.36
CA TYR A 195 -10.08 11.78 -7.03
C TYR A 195 -11.18 11.44 -6.02
N GLU A 196 -11.64 10.19 -5.98
CA GLU A 196 -12.71 9.75 -5.09
C GLU A 196 -12.20 9.07 -3.80
N ALA A 197 -10.88 9.01 -3.59
CA ALA A 197 -10.26 8.33 -2.43
C ALA A 197 -10.11 9.25 -1.21
N GLN A 198 -11.12 10.08 -0.90
CA GLN A 198 -11.00 11.14 0.10
C GLN A 198 -10.96 10.64 1.53
N ASP A 199 -12.01 9.96 2.01
CA ASP A 199 -12.12 9.57 3.42
C ASP A 199 -11.85 8.09 3.64
N GLU A 200 -12.89 7.26 3.49
CA GLU A 200 -12.80 5.81 3.63
C GLU A 200 -12.49 5.19 2.27
N ILE A 201 -11.49 4.33 2.23
CA ILE A 201 -11.16 3.53 1.05
C ILE A 201 -11.23 2.04 1.39
N SER A 202 -11.27 1.21 0.34
CA SER A 202 -11.09 -0.23 0.45
C SER A 202 -9.86 -0.67 -0.32
N PHE A 203 -9.06 -1.56 0.27
CA PHE A 203 -7.86 -2.11 -0.35
C PHE A 203 -7.72 -3.61 -0.07
N GLY A 204 -6.97 -4.30 -0.91
CA GLY A 204 -6.75 -5.71 -0.74
C GLY A 204 -6.14 -6.38 -1.95
N ILE A 205 -6.69 -7.55 -2.31
CA ILE A 205 -6.18 -8.40 -3.38
C ILE A 205 -7.27 -8.71 -4.40
N TYR A 206 -6.84 -9.03 -5.62
CA TYR A 206 -7.74 -9.48 -6.68
C TYR A 206 -7.05 -10.54 -7.54
N ALA A 207 -7.85 -11.36 -8.21
CA ALA A 207 -7.41 -12.28 -9.25
C ALA A 207 -8.54 -12.47 -10.27
N CYS A 208 -8.20 -12.55 -11.56
CA CYS A 208 -9.18 -12.77 -12.62
C CYS A 208 -8.57 -13.45 -13.85
N SER A 209 -9.45 -14.01 -14.68
CA SER A 209 -9.15 -14.60 -15.97
C SER A 209 -10.08 -13.98 -17.01
N PRO A 210 -9.62 -12.98 -17.80
CA PRO A 210 -10.45 -12.27 -18.75
C PRO A 210 -10.96 -13.11 -19.91
N GLU A 211 -10.25 -14.15 -20.30
CA GLU A 211 -10.66 -15.08 -21.35
C GLU A 211 -11.29 -16.37 -20.79
N ASP A 212 -11.47 -17.40 -21.62
CA ASP A 212 -12.03 -18.69 -21.21
C ASP A 212 -10.98 -19.53 -20.48
N SER A 213 -10.58 -19.07 -19.32
CA SER A 213 -9.54 -19.62 -18.49
C SER A 213 -9.90 -19.55 -17.02
N SER A 214 -9.19 -20.33 -16.20
CA SER A 214 -9.22 -20.29 -14.76
C SER A 214 -7.86 -20.75 -14.23
N PHE A 215 -7.28 -20.01 -13.29
CA PHE A 215 -6.04 -20.42 -12.63
C PHE A 215 -6.13 -20.20 -11.11
N LYS A 216 -5.21 -20.80 -10.39
CA LYS A 216 -5.08 -20.61 -8.96
C LYS A 216 -4.01 -19.58 -8.64
N ALA A 217 -4.42 -18.46 -8.07
CA ALA A 217 -3.53 -17.48 -7.45
C ALA A 217 -3.38 -17.75 -5.95
N VAL A 218 -2.18 -17.55 -5.40
CA VAL A 218 -1.93 -17.71 -3.97
C VAL A 218 -1.41 -16.39 -3.40
N PHE A 219 -2.01 -15.95 -2.31
CA PHE A 219 -1.65 -14.73 -1.59
C PHE A 219 -1.18 -15.07 -0.19
N ALA A 220 -0.05 -14.52 0.22
CA ALA A 220 0.56 -14.76 1.53
C ALA A 220 1.22 -13.50 2.10
N ASN A 221 1.58 -13.56 3.38
CA ASN A 221 2.33 -12.48 4.04
C ASN A 221 1.66 -11.10 3.93
N MET A 222 0.34 -11.04 4.05
CA MET A 222 -0.38 -9.77 4.06
C MET A 222 -0.04 -8.98 5.33
N GLN A 223 0.40 -7.75 5.14
CA GLN A 223 0.83 -6.85 6.21
C GLN A 223 0.30 -5.44 5.99
N LEU A 224 -0.03 -4.77 7.08
CA LEU A 224 -0.27 -3.33 7.12
C LEU A 224 0.87 -2.68 7.90
N THR A 225 1.49 -1.66 7.33
CA THR A 225 2.61 -0.94 7.95
C THR A 225 2.37 0.55 7.91
N GLU A 226 3.16 1.31 8.66
CA GLU A 226 3.32 2.74 8.39
C GLU A 226 3.67 2.95 6.91
N CYS A 227 3.34 4.15 6.40
CA CYS A 227 3.57 4.46 4.99
C CYS A 227 5.06 4.37 4.64
N ALA A 228 5.42 3.37 3.84
CA ALA A 228 6.78 3.16 3.37
C ALA A 228 7.14 4.01 2.15
N TRP A 229 6.16 4.61 1.49
CA TRP A 229 6.39 5.54 0.38
C TRP A 229 6.85 6.89 0.93
N LYS A 230 8.13 7.19 0.75
CA LYS A 230 8.76 8.41 1.26
C LYS A 230 8.88 9.46 0.16
N ALA A 231 8.87 10.74 0.55
CA ALA A 231 9.21 11.82 -0.34
C ALA A 231 10.63 11.64 -0.92
N HIS A 232 10.84 12.07 -2.16
CA HIS A 232 12.17 12.10 -2.76
C HIS A 232 13.06 13.12 -2.05
N ASP A 233 14.39 12.94 -2.14
CA ASP A 233 15.36 13.86 -1.56
C ASP A 233 15.11 15.31 -2.04
N GLY A 234 15.04 16.23 -1.09
CA GLY A 234 14.78 17.65 -1.35
C GLY A 234 13.31 18.04 -1.48
N GLN A 235 12.37 17.10 -1.38
CA GLN A 235 10.94 17.40 -1.24
C GLN A 235 10.60 17.71 0.23
N GLN A 236 9.60 18.55 0.43
CA GLN A 236 9.10 18.80 1.78
C GLN A 236 8.42 17.52 2.30
N PRO A 237 8.67 17.14 3.55
CA PRO A 237 7.89 16.07 4.18
C PRO A 237 6.42 16.51 4.26
N ASP A 238 5.54 15.53 4.33
CA ASP A 238 4.13 15.79 4.60
C ASP A 238 4.00 16.53 5.94
N GLU A 239 3.14 17.52 5.99
CA GLU A 239 2.74 18.13 7.25
C GLU A 239 1.85 17.11 7.98
N GLU A 240 2.31 16.67 9.17
CA GLU A 240 1.57 15.77 10.06
C GLU A 240 0.40 16.49 10.74
#